data_cbb1e5675c9f5b556c9b744bcf90c70c
#
_entry.id   cbb1e5675c9f5b556c9b744bcf90c70c
#
_cell.length_a   1.000
_cell.length_b   1.000
_cell.length_c   1.000
_cell.angle_alpha   90.00
_cell.angle_beta   90.00
_cell.angle_gamma   90.00
#
_symmetry.space_group_name_H-M   'P 1'
#
loop_
_entity.id
_entity.type
_entity.pdbx_description
1 polymer ?
#
loop_
_entity_poly.entity_id
_entity_poly.type
_entity_poly.pdbx_seq_one_letter_code
_entity_poly.pdbx_strand_id
1 'polypeptide(L)'
;MFNSRLERLKIQFENLPNFRLRIRKMSTRWGVCNKKLKKVTLNSELIYKDTKYLDYVIVHELSHLIHANHSKSFWSLVEENCRDYKQIKKEMKEF
;
A
#
# COMPACT_ATOMS: atom_id res chain seq x y z
N MET A 1 -9.08 8.74 8.80
CA MET A 1 -7.99 9.03 7.87
C MET A 1 -7.62 7.84 7.00
N PHE A 2 -7.28 6.70 7.59
CA PHE A 2 -6.91 5.53 6.81
C PHE A 2 -8.02 5.06 5.87
N ASN A 3 -9.24 4.95 6.37
CA ASN A 3 -10.35 4.48 5.55
C ASN A 3 -10.67 5.41 4.38
N SER A 4 -10.62 6.71 4.60
CA SER A 4 -10.93 7.67 3.54
C SER A 4 -9.87 7.63 2.43
N ARG A 5 -8.59 7.52 2.80
CA ARG A 5 -7.52 7.42 1.82
C ARG A 5 -7.58 6.08 1.08
N LEU A 6 -7.87 5.02 1.81
CA LEU A 6 -8.02 3.69 1.20
C LEU A 6 -9.13 3.67 0.16
N GLU A 7 -10.32 4.19 0.50
CA GLU A 7 -11.45 4.21 -0.42
C GLU A 7 -11.15 5.03 -1.66
N ARG A 8 -10.45 6.14 -1.51
CA ARG A 8 -10.08 7.00 -2.63
C ARG A 8 -9.11 6.30 -3.58
N LEU A 9 -8.09 5.64 -3.03
CA LEU A 9 -7.07 4.97 -3.84
C LEU A 9 -7.58 3.67 -4.44
N LYS A 10 -8.44 2.96 -3.72
CA LYS A 10 -9.03 1.71 -4.15
C LYS A 10 -9.78 1.85 -5.47
N ILE A 11 -10.44 2.98 -5.68
CA ILE A 11 -11.19 3.25 -6.91
C ILE A 11 -10.29 3.23 -8.16
N GLN A 12 -9.01 3.56 -8.00
CA GLN A 12 -8.08 3.62 -9.12
C GLN A 12 -7.66 2.24 -9.63
N PHE A 13 -7.87 1.20 -8.82
CA PHE A 13 -7.47 -0.17 -9.18
C PHE A 13 -8.60 -0.90 -9.88
N GLU A 14 -8.25 -1.59 -10.98
CA GLU A 14 -9.19 -2.48 -11.66
C GLU A 14 -8.99 -3.90 -11.11
N ASN A 15 -10.07 -4.67 -11.08
CA ASN A 15 -10.01 -6.09 -10.70
C ASN A 15 -9.42 -6.37 -9.32
N LEU A 16 -9.56 -5.41 -8.40
CA LEU A 16 -9.08 -5.60 -7.06
C LEU A 16 -10.01 -6.56 -6.30
N PRO A 17 -9.50 -7.65 -5.73
CA PRO A 17 -10.36 -8.56 -4.97
C PRO A 17 -10.85 -7.93 -3.68
N ASN A 18 -11.91 -8.46 -3.12
CA ASN A 18 -12.33 -8.04 -1.78
C ASN A 18 -11.25 -8.41 -0.79
N PHE A 19 -11.00 -7.55 0.17
CA PHE A 19 -9.97 -7.77 1.17
C PHE A 19 -10.38 -7.15 2.50
N ARG A 20 -9.66 -7.55 3.56
CA ARG A 20 -9.85 -6.98 4.90
C ARG A 20 -8.72 -6.01 5.19
N LEU A 21 -9.07 -4.88 5.77
CA LEU A 21 -8.10 -3.90 6.23
C LEU A 21 -7.93 -4.02 7.72
N ARG A 22 -6.67 -4.02 8.17
CA ARG A 22 -6.33 -3.99 9.58
C ARG A 22 -5.30 -2.91 9.82
N ILE A 23 -5.44 -2.19 10.92
CA ILE A 23 -4.51 -1.14 11.31
C ILE A 23 -3.94 -1.51 12.66
N ARG A 24 -2.62 -1.56 12.77
CA ARG A 24 -1.95 -1.90 14.01
C ARG A 24 -0.56 -1.29 14.06
N LYS A 25 -0.04 -1.11 15.25
CA LYS A 25 1.33 -0.66 15.43
C LYS A 25 2.29 -1.78 15.06
N MET A 26 3.28 -1.48 14.24
CA MET A 26 4.33 -2.43 13.86
C MET A 26 5.68 -1.78 14.03
N SER A 27 6.68 -2.55 14.46
CA SER A 27 8.01 -2.00 14.76
C SER A 27 8.93 -1.97 13.55
N THR A 28 8.74 -2.84 12.56
CA THR A 28 9.68 -3.00 11.46
C THR A 28 9.11 -2.79 10.06
N ARG A 29 7.80 -2.66 9.93
CA ARG A 29 7.17 -2.53 8.62
C ARG A 29 6.13 -1.41 8.60
N TRP A 30 5.93 -0.82 7.43
CA TRP A 30 4.89 0.17 7.22
C TRP A 30 3.57 -0.46 6.78
N GLY A 31 3.65 -1.60 6.14
CA GLY A 31 2.47 -2.34 5.72
C GLY A 31 2.81 -3.79 5.41
N VAL A 32 1.79 -4.64 5.39
CA VAL A 32 1.90 -6.05 5.04
C VAL A 32 0.66 -6.45 4.27
N CYS A 33 0.85 -7.26 3.25
CA CYS A 33 -0.26 -7.84 2.50
C CYS A 33 -0.15 -9.36 2.53
N ASN A 34 -1.22 -10.02 2.95
CA ASN A 34 -1.34 -11.47 2.80
C ASN A 34 -2.30 -11.72 1.64
N LYS A 35 -1.75 -12.02 0.48
CA LYS A 35 -2.54 -12.22 -0.74
C LYS A 35 -3.47 -13.41 -0.62
N LYS A 36 -3.00 -14.48 0.02
CA LYS A 36 -3.79 -15.70 0.19
C LYS A 36 -5.04 -15.46 1.02
N LEU A 37 -4.89 -14.75 2.13
CA LEU A 37 -5.99 -14.44 3.03
C LEU A 37 -6.73 -13.15 2.63
N LYS A 38 -6.22 -12.45 1.63
CA LYS A 38 -6.77 -11.16 1.19
C LYS A 38 -6.90 -10.19 2.35
N LYS A 39 -5.78 -9.99 3.02
CA LYS A 39 -5.71 -9.15 4.20
C LYS A 39 -4.57 -8.15 4.06
N VAL A 40 -4.90 -6.88 4.25
CA VAL A 40 -3.93 -5.78 4.21
C VAL A 40 -3.83 -5.18 5.61
N THR A 41 -2.60 -5.05 6.11
CA THR A 41 -2.34 -4.43 7.40
C THR A 41 -1.51 -3.18 7.19
N LEU A 42 -1.93 -2.07 7.77
CA LEU A 42 -1.20 -0.80 7.71
C LEU A 42 -0.70 -0.43 9.09
N ASN A 43 0.47 0.16 9.15
CA ASN A 43 1.06 0.60 10.40
C ASN A 43 0.34 1.86 10.88
N SER A 44 -0.18 1.82 12.10
CA SER A 44 -0.89 2.95 12.70
C SER A 44 0.00 4.20 12.82
N GLU A 45 1.31 4.03 12.86
CA GLU A 45 2.26 5.15 12.96
C GLU A 45 2.29 6.01 11.68
N LEU A 46 1.71 5.53 10.59
CA LEU A 46 1.59 6.31 9.36
C LEU A 46 0.77 7.59 9.55
N ILE A 47 -0.07 7.63 10.58
CA ILE A 47 -0.89 8.82 10.86
C ILE A 47 -0.02 10.04 11.21
N TYR A 48 1.21 9.79 11.68
CA TYR A 48 2.14 10.86 12.06
C TYR A 48 3.03 11.32 10.92
N LYS A 49 2.88 10.73 9.73
CA LYS A 49 3.67 11.09 8.56
C LYS A 49 2.83 11.86 7.56
N ASP A 50 3.51 12.51 6.62
CA ASP A 50 2.84 13.16 5.49
C ASP A 50 1.96 12.14 4.77
N THR A 51 0.80 12.58 4.31
CA THR A 51 -0.19 11.74 3.63
C THR A 51 0.39 10.97 2.44
N LYS A 52 1.39 11.54 1.77
CA LYS A 52 2.01 10.87 0.62
C LYS A 52 2.61 9.50 0.98
N TYR A 53 3.10 9.35 2.21
CA TYR A 53 3.66 8.08 2.67
C TYR A 53 2.56 7.06 2.89
N LEU A 54 1.46 7.49 3.48
CA LEU A 54 0.30 6.61 3.65
C LEU A 54 -0.23 6.17 2.29
N ASP A 55 -0.36 7.08 1.35
CA ASP A 55 -0.84 6.77 0.01
C ASP A 55 0.06 5.75 -0.68
N TYR A 56 1.38 5.95 -0.60
CA TYR A 56 2.32 5.01 -1.18
C TYR A 56 2.18 3.61 -0.57
N VAL A 57 2.11 3.52 0.76
CA VAL A 57 1.99 2.22 1.43
C VAL A 57 0.68 1.53 1.03
N ILE A 58 -0.41 2.28 0.97
CA ILE A 58 -1.69 1.73 0.51
C ILE A 58 -1.55 1.17 -0.90
N VAL A 59 -1.02 1.95 -1.84
CA VAL A 59 -0.83 1.52 -3.22
C VAL A 59 0.07 0.28 -3.29
N HIS A 60 1.14 0.28 -2.53
CA HIS A 60 2.08 -0.84 -2.47
C HIS A 60 1.38 -2.13 -2.04
N GLU A 61 0.61 -2.07 -0.95
CA GLU A 61 -0.06 -3.26 -0.43
C GLU A 61 -1.23 -3.69 -1.31
N LEU A 62 -1.99 -2.76 -1.86
CA LEU A 62 -3.06 -3.11 -2.80
C LEU A 62 -2.50 -3.77 -4.06
N SER A 63 -1.34 -3.33 -4.52
CA SER A 63 -0.67 -3.94 -5.67
C SER A 63 -0.28 -5.39 -5.38
N HIS A 64 0.05 -5.70 -4.13
CA HIS A 64 0.34 -7.08 -3.72
C HIS A 64 -0.88 -8.01 -3.76
N LEU A 65 -2.06 -7.47 -3.70
CA LEU A 65 -3.27 -8.28 -3.86
C LEU A 65 -3.40 -8.83 -5.28
N ILE A 66 -2.75 -8.17 -6.24
CA ILE A 66 -2.76 -8.56 -7.65
C ILE A 66 -1.47 -9.28 -8.01
N HIS A 67 -0.33 -8.76 -7.57
CA HIS A 67 1.00 -9.33 -7.86
C HIS A 67 1.73 -9.64 -6.55
N ALA A 68 1.92 -10.93 -6.27
CA ALA A 68 2.55 -11.35 -5.02
C ALA A 68 4.02 -10.91 -4.90
N ASN A 69 4.75 -10.93 -6.01
CA ASN A 69 6.17 -10.59 -6.02
C ASN A 69 6.41 -9.16 -6.47
N HIS A 70 7.54 -8.59 -6.09
CA HIS A 70 7.98 -7.27 -6.56
C HIS A 70 8.50 -7.36 -7.99
N SER A 71 7.68 -7.88 -8.90
CA SER A 71 8.00 -8.04 -10.30
C SER A 71 7.88 -6.72 -11.04
N LYS A 72 8.29 -6.71 -12.32
CA LYS A 72 8.11 -5.55 -13.18
C LYS A 72 6.64 -5.13 -13.27
N SER A 73 5.74 -6.12 -13.35
CA SER A 73 4.30 -5.85 -13.39
C SER A 73 3.80 -5.21 -12.10
N PHE A 74 4.33 -5.66 -10.95
CA PHE A 74 4.00 -5.05 -9.67
C PHE A 74 4.38 -3.57 -9.66
N TRP A 75 5.63 -3.26 -10.00
CA TRP A 75 6.10 -1.87 -9.97
C TRP A 75 5.43 -0.99 -11.02
N SER A 76 5.04 -1.56 -12.16
CA SER A 76 4.26 -0.82 -13.15
C SER A 76 2.90 -0.42 -12.59
N LEU A 77 2.27 -1.33 -11.84
CA LEU A 77 0.98 -1.05 -11.20
C LEU A 77 1.12 0.00 -10.12
N VAL A 78 2.19 -0.07 -9.32
CA VAL A 78 2.48 0.95 -8.30
C VAL A 78 2.66 2.32 -8.95
N GLU A 79 3.47 2.40 -10.01
CA GLU A 79 3.72 3.66 -10.70
C GLU A 79 2.45 4.26 -11.28
N GLU A 80 1.59 3.43 -11.84
CA GLU A 80 0.32 3.84 -12.41
C GLU A 80 -0.57 4.54 -11.38
N ASN A 81 -0.47 4.12 -10.12
CA ASN A 81 -1.31 4.63 -9.04
C ASN A 81 -0.58 5.57 -8.07
N CYS A 82 0.74 5.68 -8.21
CA CYS A 82 1.56 6.54 -7.36
C CYS A 82 2.79 6.95 -8.18
N ARG A 83 2.70 8.05 -8.91
CA ARG A 83 3.76 8.47 -9.83
C ARG A 83 5.09 8.74 -9.17
N ASP A 84 5.05 9.26 -7.95
CA ASP A 84 6.26 9.62 -7.22
C ASP A 84 6.81 8.48 -6.36
N TYR A 85 6.41 7.25 -6.65
CA TYR A 85 6.73 6.13 -5.77
C TYR A 85 8.24 5.93 -5.56
N LYS A 86 9.04 6.19 -6.58
CA LYS A 86 10.49 6.01 -6.46
C LYS A 86 11.10 6.93 -5.41
N GLN A 87 10.69 8.18 -5.42
CA GLN A 87 11.18 9.15 -4.44
C GLN A 87 10.66 8.82 -3.04
N ILE A 88 9.38 8.48 -2.93
CA ILE A 88 8.76 8.15 -1.65
C ILE A 88 9.39 6.88 -1.07
N LYS A 89 9.56 5.86 -1.91
CA LYS A 89 10.21 4.61 -1.53
C LYS A 89 11.61 4.86 -0.98
N LYS A 90 12.36 5.71 -1.66
CA LYS A 90 13.71 6.07 -1.25
C LYS A 90 13.71 6.77 0.10
N GLU A 91 12.76 7.67 0.32
CA GLU A 91 12.64 8.38 1.59
C GLU A 91 12.26 7.45 2.74
N MET A 92 11.43 6.46 2.49
CA MET A 92 11.00 5.50 3.51
C MET A 92 12.03 4.41 3.77
N LYS A 93 12.88 4.10 2.81
CA LYS A 93 13.99 3.14 2.91
C LYS A 93 13.60 1.68 3.17
N GLU A 94 12.31 1.37 3.26
CA GLU A 94 11.86 0.04 3.67
C GLU A 94 11.12 -0.73 2.58
N PHE A 95 10.66 -0.05 1.58
CA PHE A 95 9.89 -0.67 0.51
C PHE A 95 10.58 -0.55 -0.81
#